data_eb73703b1cc7a462ea5aa038352ab35d
#
_entry.id   eb73703b1cc7a462ea5aa038352ab35d
#
_cell.length_a   1.000
_cell.length_b   1.000
_cell.length_c   1.000
_cell.angle_alpha   90.00
_cell.angle_beta   90.00
_cell.angle_gamma   90.00
#
_symmetry.space_group_name_H-M   'P 1'
#
loop_
_entity.id
_entity.type
_entity.pdbx_description
1 polymer ?
#
loop_
_entity_poly.entity_id
_entity_poly.type
_entity_poly.pdbx_seq_one_letter_code
_entity_poly.pdbx_strand_id
1 'polypeptide(L)'
;VLPWATQVLNSLRDMQDDLSDARVSPKGRMLICSSAGFGRSYLAPAVSALSQQYPQLEIRLEVTDRLVDITEEGIDLEIHVGDELPPQHISRLLIANQRILCASPDYLQKHGTPQTLADLSQHQCLVLKEKNNVFGLWALEHDGQAETVKVRGPLSSNNGEIVMQWALDHCGIILRSQWDASPHLQSGRLVQVLPQYSQSANIWAVYPQRLSQSARLRVCVEFLQTWLQRVL
;
A
#
# COMPACT_ATOMS: atom_id res chain seq x y z
N VAL A 1 -20.88 -25.55 5.75
CA VAL A 1 -21.07 -26.23 4.42
C VAL A 1 -20.82 -25.26 3.27
N LEU A 2 -21.30 -24.01 3.35
CA LEU A 2 -21.10 -23.00 2.28
C LEU A 2 -19.61 -22.70 1.95
N PRO A 3 -18.70 -22.49 2.91
CA PRO A 3 -17.30 -22.16 2.59
C PRO A 3 -16.59 -23.29 1.82
N TRP A 4 -16.82 -24.54 2.19
CA TRP A 4 -16.24 -25.71 1.50
C TRP A 4 -16.77 -25.88 0.07
N ALA A 5 -18.06 -25.64 -0.15
CA ALA A 5 -18.64 -25.72 -1.48
C ALA A 5 -18.09 -24.62 -2.39
N THR A 6 -17.93 -23.41 -1.87
CA THR A 6 -17.31 -22.29 -2.59
C THR A 6 -15.84 -22.58 -2.93
N GLN A 7 -15.11 -23.19 -2.01
CA GLN A 7 -13.71 -23.57 -2.23
C GLN A 7 -13.57 -24.64 -3.33
N VAL A 8 -14.43 -25.66 -3.33
CA VAL A 8 -14.44 -26.70 -4.37
C VAL A 8 -14.81 -26.11 -5.74
N LEU A 9 -15.81 -25.25 -5.80
CA LEU A 9 -16.21 -24.59 -7.05
C LEU A 9 -15.11 -23.68 -7.58
N ASN A 10 -14.40 -22.97 -6.72
CA ASN A 10 -13.25 -22.16 -7.11
C ASN A 10 -12.11 -23.03 -7.64
N SER A 11 -11.78 -24.16 -6.97
CA SER A 11 -10.76 -25.08 -7.42
C SER A 11 -11.08 -25.72 -8.79
N LEU A 12 -12.34 -26.04 -9.04
CA LEU A 12 -12.79 -26.56 -10.35
C LEU A 12 -12.68 -25.51 -11.44
N ARG A 13 -13.01 -24.25 -11.13
CA ARG A 13 -12.83 -23.13 -12.08
C ARG A 13 -11.36 -22.88 -12.37
N ASP A 14 -10.51 -22.84 -11.35
CA ASP A 14 -9.06 -22.69 -11.51
C ASP A 14 -8.48 -23.79 -12.43
N MET A 15 -8.90 -25.04 -12.23
CA MET A 15 -8.50 -26.15 -13.09
C MET A 15 -9.01 -26.03 -14.54
N GLN A 16 -10.22 -25.53 -14.75
CA GLN A 16 -10.75 -25.25 -16.12
C GLN A 16 -10.01 -24.10 -16.80
N ASP A 17 -9.62 -23.08 -16.05
CA ASP A 17 -8.85 -21.95 -16.57
C ASP A 17 -7.41 -22.35 -16.93
N ASP A 18 -6.80 -23.27 -16.19
CA ASP A 18 -5.46 -23.81 -16.48
C ASP A 18 -5.43 -24.72 -17.71
N LEU A 19 -6.53 -25.42 -18.01
CA LEU A 19 -6.67 -26.30 -19.18
C LEU A 19 -7.02 -25.54 -20.47
N SER A 20 -7.58 -24.35 -20.38
CA SER A 20 -7.80 -23.51 -21.53
C SER A 20 -6.48 -22.80 -21.91
N ASP A 21 -6.23 -22.60 -23.22
CA ASP A 21 -5.04 -21.91 -23.77
C ASP A 21 -4.96 -20.43 -23.30
N ALA A 22 -4.87 -20.27 -21.97
CA ALA A 22 -4.96 -19.04 -21.20
C ALA A 22 -3.76 -18.08 -21.44
N ARG A 23 -2.84 -18.45 -22.33
CA ARG A 23 -1.71 -17.60 -22.75
C ARG A 23 -2.15 -16.43 -23.64
N VAL A 24 -3.32 -16.51 -24.26
CA VAL A 24 -3.76 -15.53 -25.27
C VAL A 24 -4.83 -14.58 -24.73
N SER A 25 -5.72 -15.00 -23.83
CA SER A 25 -6.77 -14.13 -23.29
C SER A 25 -7.22 -14.58 -21.90
N PRO A 26 -6.73 -13.90 -20.82
CA PRO A 26 -7.15 -14.21 -19.46
C PRO A 26 -8.64 -13.88 -19.28
N LYS A 27 -9.37 -14.76 -18.58
CA LYS A 27 -10.81 -14.66 -18.32
C LYS A 27 -11.15 -15.05 -16.89
N GLY A 28 -12.35 -14.69 -16.44
CA GLY A 28 -12.89 -15.05 -15.12
C GLY A 28 -12.83 -13.89 -14.15
N ARG A 29 -13.13 -14.19 -12.87
CA ARG A 29 -13.24 -13.18 -11.81
C ARG A 29 -11.95 -13.08 -11.02
N MET A 30 -11.61 -11.84 -10.63
CA MET A 30 -10.52 -11.54 -9.72
C MET A 30 -10.96 -10.53 -8.67
N LEU A 31 -10.70 -10.86 -7.40
CA LEU A 31 -10.83 -9.95 -6.27
C LEU A 31 -9.44 -9.39 -5.92
N ILE A 32 -9.27 -8.09 -6.15
CA ILE A 32 -8.05 -7.36 -5.81
C ILE A 32 -8.33 -6.50 -4.57
N CYS A 33 -7.42 -6.53 -3.60
CA CYS A 33 -7.51 -5.72 -2.39
C CYS A 33 -6.28 -4.80 -2.24
N SER A 34 -6.47 -3.62 -1.65
CA SER A 34 -5.37 -2.72 -1.27
C SER A 34 -5.80 -1.72 -0.20
N SER A 35 -4.86 -0.88 0.25
CA SER A 35 -5.19 0.28 1.09
C SER A 35 -6.04 1.31 0.34
N ALA A 36 -6.86 2.06 1.07
CA ALA A 36 -7.81 3.02 0.48
C ALA A 36 -7.11 4.05 -0.41
N GLY A 37 -6.05 4.69 0.07
CA GLY A 37 -5.34 5.72 -0.67
C GLY A 37 -4.65 5.20 -1.93
N PHE A 38 -3.90 4.08 -1.84
CA PHE A 38 -3.22 3.48 -2.98
C PHE A 38 -4.22 2.91 -3.99
N GLY A 39 -5.28 2.25 -3.50
CA GLY A 39 -6.35 1.73 -4.32
C GLY A 39 -7.01 2.80 -5.18
N ARG A 40 -7.38 3.93 -4.56
CA ARG A 40 -8.01 5.06 -5.25
C ARG A 40 -7.06 5.73 -6.25
N SER A 41 -5.83 6.03 -5.84
CA SER A 41 -4.94 6.89 -6.62
C SER A 41 -4.23 6.15 -7.76
N TYR A 42 -3.91 4.87 -7.58
CA TYR A 42 -3.08 4.11 -8.52
C TYR A 42 -3.74 2.86 -9.08
N LEU A 43 -4.48 2.09 -8.26
CA LEU A 43 -5.08 0.87 -8.76
C LEU A 43 -6.37 1.11 -9.54
N ALA A 44 -7.20 2.05 -9.15
CA ALA A 44 -8.44 2.32 -9.87
C ALA A 44 -8.21 2.68 -11.34
N PRO A 45 -7.28 3.61 -11.71
CA PRO A 45 -6.96 3.86 -13.10
C PRO A 45 -6.25 2.67 -13.77
N ALA A 46 -5.39 1.92 -13.05
CA ALA A 46 -4.74 0.72 -13.60
C ALA A 46 -5.76 -0.37 -13.93
N VAL A 47 -6.70 -0.65 -13.03
CA VAL A 47 -7.78 -1.64 -13.23
C VAL A 47 -8.70 -1.22 -14.38
N SER A 48 -9.00 0.07 -14.53
CA SER A 48 -9.76 0.58 -15.66
C SER A 48 -9.06 0.27 -17.00
N ALA A 49 -7.76 0.52 -17.10
CA ALA A 49 -6.99 0.20 -18.30
C ALA A 49 -6.86 -1.32 -18.53
N LEU A 50 -6.65 -2.10 -17.46
CA LEU A 50 -6.59 -3.55 -17.52
C LEU A 50 -7.90 -4.16 -18.06
N SER A 51 -9.04 -3.68 -17.58
CA SER A 51 -10.36 -4.17 -18.02
C SER A 51 -10.64 -3.86 -19.49
N GLN A 52 -10.13 -2.75 -20.01
CA GLN A 52 -10.22 -2.42 -21.44
C GLN A 52 -9.34 -3.34 -22.30
N GLN A 53 -8.16 -3.68 -21.80
CA GLN A 53 -7.25 -4.58 -22.52
C GLN A 53 -7.70 -6.04 -22.47
N TYR A 54 -8.36 -6.46 -21.38
CA TYR A 54 -8.84 -7.83 -21.17
C TYR A 54 -10.32 -7.85 -20.78
N PRO A 55 -11.24 -7.66 -21.74
CA PRO A 55 -12.68 -7.53 -21.47
C PRO A 55 -13.35 -8.76 -20.84
N GLN A 56 -12.69 -9.92 -20.87
CA GLN A 56 -13.17 -11.15 -20.26
C GLN A 56 -12.77 -11.31 -18.77
N LEU A 57 -11.97 -10.37 -18.24
CA LEU A 57 -11.68 -10.30 -16.82
C LEU A 57 -12.74 -9.47 -16.10
N GLU A 58 -13.41 -10.10 -15.14
CA GLU A 58 -14.29 -9.41 -14.18
C GLU A 58 -13.48 -9.05 -12.95
N ILE A 59 -13.12 -7.77 -12.78
CA ILE A 59 -12.29 -7.33 -11.67
C ILE A 59 -13.15 -6.62 -10.63
N ARG A 60 -13.08 -7.11 -9.38
CA ARG A 60 -13.58 -6.42 -8.20
C ARG A 60 -12.40 -5.86 -7.43
N LEU A 61 -12.37 -4.54 -7.24
CA LEU A 61 -11.39 -3.86 -6.42
C LEU A 61 -12.01 -3.51 -5.07
N GLU A 62 -11.47 -4.07 -4.00
CA GLU A 62 -11.83 -3.71 -2.62
C GLU A 62 -10.70 -2.91 -1.99
N VAL A 63 -11.05 -1.87 -1.23
CA VAL A 63 -10.08 -1.03 -0.52
C VAL A 63 -10.38 -1.02 0.96
N THR A 64 -9.33 -1.24 1.76
CA THR A 64 -9.46 -1.27 3.22
C THR A 64 -8.12 -1.00 3.90
N ASP A 65 -8.18 -0.29 5.03
CA ASP A 65 -7.00 -0.03 5.88
C ASP A 65 -6.97 -0.95 7.11
N ARG A 66 -7.86 -1.97 7.17
CA ARG A 66 -7.79 -3.05 8.17
C ARG A 66 -6.90 -4.21 7.73
N LEU A 67 -6.48 -5.04 8.67
CA LEU A 67 -5.90 -6.33 8.35
C LEU A 67 -6.92 -7.19 7.60
N VAL A 68 -6.48 -7.84 6.55
CA VAL A 68 -7.26 -8.81 5.78
C VAL A 68 -6.59 -10.18 5.85
N ASP A 69 -7.37 -11.23 5.93
CA ASP A 69 -6.89 -12.58 5.65
C ASP A 69 -7.22 -12.91 4.19
N ILE A 70 -6.18 -12.92 3.36
CA ILE A 70 -6.31 -13.16 1.92
C ILE A 70 -7.04 -14.47 1.62
N THR A 71 -6.76 -15.52 2.42
CA THR A 71 -7.33 -16.85 2.19
C THR A 71 -8.79 -16.93 2.67
N GLU A 72 -9.06 -16.44 3.87
CA GLU A 72 -10.41 -16.51 4.46
C GLU A 72 -11.39 -15.59 3.72
N GLU A 73 -10.93 -14.41 3.27
CA GLU A 73 -11.77 -13.45 2.56
C GLU A 73 -11.83 -13.72 1.04
N GLY A 74 -11.13 -14.75 0.56
CA GLY A 74 -11.15 -15.15 -0.85
C GLY A 74 -10.51 -14.13 -1.80
N ILE A 75 -9.56 -13.34 -1.31
CA ILE A 75 -8.81 -12.36 -2.09
C ILE A 75 -7.84 -13.09 -3.01
N ASP A 76 -7.88 -12.79 -4.30
CA ASP A 76 -6.98 -13.36 -5.29
C ASP A 76 -5.64 -12.64 -5.33
N LEU A 77 -5.63 -11.32 -5.09
CA LEU A 77 -4.44 -10.49 -5.12
C LEU A 77 -4.56 -9.32 -4.12
N GLU A 78 -3.65 -9.22 -3.18
CA GLU A 78 -3.47 -8.01 -2.37
C GLU A 78 -2.30 -7.18 -2.95
N ILE A 79 -2.53 -5.89 -3.19
CA ILE A 79 -1.46 -4.92 -3.43
C ILE A 79 -1.12 -4.30 -2.08
N HIS A 80 -0.05 -4.82 -1.50
CA HIS A 80 0.40 -4.52 -0.16
C HIS A 80 1.45 -3.40 -0.17
N VAL A 81 1.30 -2.42 0.72
CA VAL A 81 2.26 -1.33 0.92
C VAL A 81 2.95 -1.52 2.27
N GLY A 82 4.22 -1.89 2.24
CA GLY A 82 5.03 -2.21 3.42
C GLY A 82 5.80 -3.51 3.23
N ASP A 83 6.79 -3.76 4.07
CA ASP A 83 7.67 -4.94 3.96
C ASP A 83 7.36 -6.02 4.99
N GLU A 84 6.33 -5.85 5.82
CA GLU A 84 5.81 -6.89 6.70
C GLU A 84 4.87 -7.82 5.91
N LEU A 85 5.45 -8.83 5.27
CA LEU A 85 4.74 -9.73 4.36
C LEU A 85 4.30 -11.02 5.07
N PRO A 86 3.09 -11.54 4.77
CA PRO A 86 2.62 -12.79 5.33
C PRO A 86 3.42 -13.97 4.75
N PRO A 87 4.11 -14.77 5.60
CA PRO A 87 5.04 -15.80 5.13
C PRO A 87 4.37 -16.99 4.41
N GLN A 88 3.05 -17.16 4.59
CA GLN A 88 2.28 -18.23 3.95
C GLN A 88 1.85 -17.91 2.51
N HIS A 89 2.09 -16.71 2.03
CA HIS A 89 1.71 -16.25 0.69
C HIS A 89 2.93 -15.99 -0.19
N ILE A 90 2.72 -15.98 -1.49
CA ILE A 90 3.74 -15.54 -2.43
C ILE A 90 3.70 -14.03 -2.49
N SER A 91 4.87 -13.41 -2.38
CA SER A 91 5.05 -11.97 -2.47
C SER A 91 6.01 -11.62 -3.60
N ARG A 92 5.55 -10.80 -4.54
CA ARG A 92 6.36 -10.30 -5.66
C ARG A 92 6.49 -8.79 -5.57
N LEU A 93 7.70 -8.28 -5.55
CA LEU A 93 7.96 -6.85 -5.56
C LEU A 93 7.46 -6.23 -6.88
N LEU A 94 6.60 -5.23 -6.77
CA LEU A 94 6.11 -4.46 -7.92
C LEU A 94 6.96 -3.21 -8.13
N ILE A 95 7.19 -2.44 -7.05
CA ILE A 95 7.97 -1.20 -7.09
C ILE A 95 8.56 -0.90 -5.71
N ALA A 96 9.78 -0.35 -5.72
CA ALA A 96 10.39 0.17 -4.50
C ALA A 96 9.69 1.47 -4.06
N ASN A 97 9.46 1.60 -2.76
CA ASN A 97 8.88 2.79 -2.15
C ASN A 97 9.38 2.92 -0.72
N GLN A 98 9.39 4.13 -0.24
CA GLN A 98 9.72 4.45 1.14
C GLN A 98 8.72 5.44 1.74
N ARG A 99 8.66 5.48 3.06
CA ARG A 99 7.99 6.55 3.80
C ARG A 99 9.01 7.59 4.20
N ILE A 100 8.58 8.84 4.15
CA ILE A 100 9.36 10.02 4.48
C ILE A 100 8.62 10.86 5.52
N LEU A 101 9.38 11.65 6.27
CA LEU A 101 8.83 12.58 7.24
C LEU A 101 8.49 13.90 6.54
N CYS A 102 7.27 14.38 6.74
CA CYS A 102 6.79 15.62 6.11
C CYS A 102 5.97 16.46 7.09
N ALA A 103 5.98 17.77 6.87
CA ALA A 103 5.09 18.71 7.52
C ALA A 103 4.78 19.88 6.59
N SER A 104 3.71 20.64 6.88
CA SER A 104 3.45 21.87 6.16
C SER A 104 4.42 22.98 6.56
N PRO A 105 4.76 23.91 5.64
CA PRO A 105 5.59 25.07 5.94
C PRO A 105 5.05 25.90 7.12
N ASP A 106 3.74 26.09 7.19
CA ASP A 106 3.09 26.89 8.24
C ASP A 106 3.22 26.25 9.63
N TYR A 107 3.16 24.91 9.70
CA TYR A 107 3.44 24.20 10.95
C TYR A 107 4.90 24.44 11.38
N LEU A 108 5.85 24.29 10.46
CA LEU A 108 7.26 24.44 10.77
C LEU A 108 7.64 25.89 11.12
N GLN A 109 6.98 26.88 10.51
CA GLN A 109 7.17 28.28 10.86
C GLN A 109 6.78 28.58 12.33
N LYS A 110 5.73 27.91 12.83
CA LYS A 110 5.23 28.12 14.21
C LYS A 110 6.01 27.31 15.25
N HIS A 111 6.45 26.11 14.89
CA HIS A 111 6.99 25.13 15.86
C HIS A 111 8.48 24.81 15.67
N GLY A 112 9.11 25.40 14.65
CA GLY A 112 10.48 25.10 14.26
C GLY A 112 10.57 23.84 13.38
N THR A 113 11.75 23.64 12.77
CA THR A 113 12.06 22.48 11.94
C THR A 113 12.94 21.52 12.75
N PRO A 114 12.53 20.25 12.96
CA PRO A 114 13.36 19.29 13.68
C PRO A 114 14.67 19.05 12.94
N GLN A 115 15.78 18.99 13.67
CA GLN A 115 17.13 18.74 13.15
C GLN A 115 17.61 17.31 13.46
N THR A 116 17.03 16.69 14.50
CA THR A 116 17.34 15.32 14.95
C THR A 116 16.05 14.54 15.21
N LEU A 117 16.14 13.19 15.27
CA LEU A 117 14.98 12.36 15.64
C LEU A 117 14.48 12.68 17.08
N ALA A 118 15.38 13.05 17.97
CA ALA A 118 15.03 13.42 19.34
C ALA A 118 14.08 14.62 19.39
N ASP A 119 14.24 15.57 18.45
CA ASP A 119 13.41 16.77 18.39
C ASP A 119 11.93 16.45 18.09
N LEU A 120 11.64 15.30 17.48
CA LEU A 120 10.26 14.85 17.25
C LEU A 120 9.45 14.71 18.55
N SER A 121 10.11 14.53 19.69
CA SER A 121 9.48 14.50 20.99
C SER A 121 8.85 15.84 21.40
N GLN A 122 9.30 16.94 20.80
CA GLN A 122 8.81 18.30 21.02
C GLN A 122 7.76 18.73 19.97
N HIS A 123 7.55 17.91 18.95
CA HIS A 123 6.60 18.17 17.89
C HIS A 123 5.30 17.37 18.04
N GLN A 124 4.23 17.89 17.45
CA GLN A 124 3.00 17.14 17.27
C GLN A 124 3.21 16.16 16.11
N CYS A 125 3.17 14.86 16.38
CA CYS A 125 3.29 13.83 15.37
C CYS A 125 1.92 13.20 15.12
N LEU A 126 1.48 13.20 13.86
CA LEU A 126 0.19 12.67 13.44
C LEU A 126 0.36 11.17 13.16
N VAL A 127 -0.22 10.34 14.02
CA VAL A 127 0.07 8.90 14.00
C VAL A 127 -0.93 8.16 13.12
N LEU A 128 -0.41 7.51 12.07
CA LEU A 128 -1.16 6.49 11.35
C LEU A 128 -1.07 5.17 12.11
N LYS A 129 -2.23 4.63 12.52
CA LYS A 129 -2.32 3.29 13.09
C LYS A 129 -2.36 2.27 11.96
N GLU A 130 -1.21 1.72 11.64
CA GLU A 130 -1.11 0.65 10.65
C GLU A 130 -1.35 -0.73 11.27
N LYS A 131 -1.64 -1.69 10.38
CA LYS A 131 -2.12 -3.04 10.70
C LYS A 131 -1.36 -3.76 11.82
N ASN A 132 -0.01 -3.77 11.77
CA ASN A 132 0.84 -4.54 12.70
C ASN A 132 1.82 -3.68 13.51
N ASN A 133 1.88 -2.36 13.25
CA ASN A 133 2.89 -1.53 13.89
C ASN A 133 2.50 -1.12 15.30
N VAL A 134 3.51 -1.04 16.17
CA VAL A 134 3.33 -0.51 17.53
C VAL A 134 2.93 0.96 17.41
N PHE A 135 1.80 1.31 18.01
CA PHE A 135 1.25 2.66 17.94
C PHE A 135 2.24 3.70 18.47
N GLY A 136 2.48 4.74 17.65
CA GLY A 136 3.37 5.84 18.03
C GLY A 136 4.87 5.47 18.04
N LEU A 137 5.26 4.39 17.39
CA LEU A 137 6.65 3.99 17.23
C LEU A 137 7.01 4.06 15.74
N TRP A 138 7.92 4.96 15.37
CA TRP A 138 8.44 5.05 14.01
C TRP A 138 9.82 4.41 13.94
N ALA A 139 9.91 3.31 13.20
CA ALA A 139 11.18 2.67 12.86
C ALA A 139 11.68 3.28 11.56
N LEU A 140 12.80 3.97 11.63
CA LEU A 140 13.40 4.71 10.53
C LEU A 140 14.80 4.15 10.25
N GLU A 141 15.32 4.41 9.08
CA GLU A 141 16.65 3.99 8.65
C GLU A 141 17.47 5.22 8.20
N HIS A 142 18.72 5.25 8.62
CA HIS A 142 19.73 6.22 8.20
C HIS A 142 21.06 5.49 8.01
N ASP A 143 21.65 5.58 6.81
CA ASP A 143 22.92 4.94 6.45
C ASP A 143 22.98 3.42 6.77
N GLY A 144 21.86 2.71 6.54
CA GLY A 144 21.72 1.27 6.80
C GLY A 144 21.59 0.90 8.29
N GLN A 145 21.44 1.88 9.17
CA GLN A 145 21.19 1.67 10.59
C GLN A 145 19.72 1.96 10.92
N ALA A 146 19.06 1.00 11.57
CA ALA A 146 17.70 1.18 12.03
C ALA A 146 17.68 1.98 13.34
N GLU A 147 16.94 3.06 13.35
CA GLU A 147 16.67 3.87 14.54
C GLU A 147 15.17 3.90 14.81
N THR A 148 14.81 3.85 16.08
CA THR A 148 13.40 3.86 16.48
C THR A 148 13.12 5.07 17.37
N VAL A 149 12.09 5.82 17.03
CA VAL A 149 11.65 6.98 17.80
C VAL A 149 10.20 6.81 18.24
N LYS A 150 9.95 7.06 19.54
CA LYS A 150 8.59 7.11 20.06
C LYS A 150 8.03 8.51 19.83
N VAL A 151 6.94 8.58 19.10
CA VAL A 151 6.25 9.83 18.76
C VAL A 151 4.87 9.87 19.37
N ARG A 152 4.34 11.07 19.53
CA ARG A 152 3.00 11.32 20.05
C ARG A 152 2.42 12.60 19.48
N GLY A 153 1.10 12.69 19.49
CA GLY A 153 0.37 13.89 19.08
C GLY A 153 -1.12 13.73 19.38
N PRO A 154 -1.89 14.79 19.23
CA PRO A 154 -3.31 14.81 19.60
C PRO A 154 -4.20 14.06 18.60
N LEU A 155 -3.72 13.79 17.38
CA LEU A 155 -4.50 13.21 16.31
C LEU A 155 -3.89 11.91 15.82
N SER A 156 -4.73 10.90 15.62
CA SER A 156 -4.35 9.62 15.04
C SER A 156 -5.52 9.03 14.26
N SER A 157 -5.22 8.29 13.20
CA SER A 157 -6.23 7.59 12.41
C SER A 157 -5.66 6.27 11.91
N ASN A 158 -6.52 5.34 11.54
CA ASN A 158 -6.14 4.16 10.76
C ASN A 158 -6.21 4.41 9.24
N ASN A 159 -6.63 5.61 8.82
CA ASN A 159 -6.72 6.00 7.42
C ASN A 159 -5.66 7.05 7.08
N GLY A 160 -4.83 6.73 6.09
CA GLY A 160 -3.70 7.58 5.70
C GLY A 160 -4.09 8.90 5.07
N GLU A 161 -5.24 8.96 4.38
CA GLU A 161 -5.73 10.20 3.76
C GLU A 161 -6.17 11.21 4.81
N ILE A 162 -6.79 10.74 5.89
CA ILE A 162 -7.15 11.59 7.04
C ILE A 162 -5.89 12.18 7.68
N VAL A 163 -4.87 11.35 7.92
CA VAL A 163 -3.60 11.81 8.50
C VAL A 163 -2.90 12.82 7.57
N MET A 164 -2.94 12.56 6.25
CA MET A 164 -2.42 13.51 5.25
C MET A 164 -3.16 14.85 5.30
N GLN A 165 -4.50 14.82 5.38
CA GLN A 165 -5.29 16.05 5.47
C GLN A 165 -4.91 16.89 6.68
N TRP A 166 -4.75 16.26 7.86
CA TRP A 166 -4.32 16.98 9.06
C TRP A 166 -2.92 17.60 8.94
N ALA A 167 -2.01 16.97 8.20
CA ALA A 167 -0.70 17.58 7.94
C ALA A 167 -0.83 18.81 7.03
N LEU A 168 -1.70 18.75 6.03
CA LEU A 168 -2.02 19.88 5.16
C LEU A 168 -2.76 20.99 5.91
N ASP A 169 -3.50 20.66 6.96
CA ASP A 169 -4.16 21.59 7.88
C ASP A 169 -3.22 22.10 9.00
N HIS A 170 -1.92 21.91 8.83
CA HIS A 170 -0.86 22.42 9.71
C HIS A 170 -0.88 21.84 11.14
N CYS A 171 -1.40 20.61 11.32
CA CYS A 171 -1.56 20.00 12.64
C CYS A 171 -0.31 19.27 13.16
N GLY A 172 0.70 18.97 12.30
CA GLY A 172 1.88 18.26 12.79
C GLY A 172 2.74 17.63 11.69
N ILE A 173 3.66 16.78 12.13
CA ILE A 173 4.58 15.99 11.30
C ILE A 173 3.97 14.61 11.05
N ILE A 174 4.10 14.11 9.82
CA ILE A 174 3.66 12.77 9.41
C ILE A 174 4.81 11.93 8.87
N LEU A 175 4.67 10.61 8.98
CA LEU A 175 5.47 9.62 8.25
C LEU A 175 4.57 9.01 7.18
N ARG A 176 4.86 9.30 5.89
CA ARG A 176 3.98 8.91 4.77
C ARG A 176 4.77 8.38 3.58
N SER A 177 4.14 7.44 2.85
CA SER A 177 4.70 6.93 1.61
C SER A 177 5.01 8.05 0.62
N GLN A 178 6.15 7.96 -0.04
CA GLN A 178 6.62 8.97 -0.97
C GLN A 178 5.63 9.18 -2.11
N TRP A 179 5.01 8.13 -2.63
CA TRP A 179 3.99 8.25 -3.67
C TRP A 179 2.81 9.13 -3.24
N ASP A 180 2.42 9.11 -1.95
CA ASP A 180 1.32 9.90 -1.41
C ASP A 180 1.74 11.36 -1.09
N ALA A 181 2.96 11.53 -0.62
CA ALA A 181 3.52 12.84 -0.27
C ALA A 181 3.96 13.67 -1.50
N SER A 182 4.43 13.03 -2.57
CA SER A 182 5.05 13.69 -3.73
C SER A 182 4.23 14.83 -4.35
N PRO A 183 2.91 14.70 -4.60
CA PRO A 183 2.13 15.79 -5.16
C PRO A 183 2.07 17.02 -4.23
N HIS A 184 2.12 16.81 -2.92
CA HIS A 184 2.10 17.86 -1.91
C HIS A 184 3.48 18.52 -1.74
N LEU A 185 4.55 17.74 -1.88
CA LEU A 185 5.92 18.27 -1.91
C LEU A 185 6.14 19.13 -3.17
N GLN A 186 5.73 18.64 -4.34
CA GLN A 186 5.85 19.39 -5.61
C GLN A 186 5.06 20.69 -5.61
N SER A 187 3.90 20.71 -4.98
CA SER A 187 3.07 21.92 -4.84
C SER A 187 3.49 22.85 -3.69
N GLY A 188 4.51 22.49 -2.91
CA GLY A 188 4.98 23.24 -1.75
C GLY A 188 4.03 23.25 -0.55
N ARG A 189 2.95 22.45 -0.57
CA ARG A 189 2.03 22.33 0.57
C ARG A 189 2.63 21.56 1.72
N LEU A 190 3.55 20.63 1.44
CA LEU A 190 4.39 19.96 2.40
C LEU A 190 5.86 20.16 2.05
N VAL A 191 6.71 20.04 3.06
CA VAL A 191 8.17 19.95 2.92
C VAL A 191 8.64 18.72 3.67
N GLN A 192 9.69 18.08 3.16
CA GLN A 192 10.32 16.97 3.85
C GLN A 192 11.15 17.49 5.03
N VAL A 193 11.03 16.84 6.17
CA VAL A 193 11.86 17.08 7.35
C VAL A 193 12.73 15.87 7.60
N LEU A 194 13.92 16.05 8.18
CA LEU A 194 14.88 14.99 8.46
C LEU A 194 15.12 14.08 7.23
N PRO A 195 15.52 14.65 6.07
CA PRO A 195 15.55 13.92 4.79
C PRO A 195 16.54 12.75 4.76
N GLN A 196 17.47 12.67 5.72
CA GLN A 196 18.39 11.55 5.90
C GLN A 196 17.70 10.30 6.46
N TYR A 197 16.47 10.41 7.00
CA TYR A 197 15.71 9.31 7.57
C TYR A 197 14.55 8.90 6.65
N SER A 198 14.41 7.61 6.48
CA SER A 198 13.27 7.02 5.76
C SER A 198 12.85 5.70 6.38
N GLN A 199 11.72 5.16 5.97
CA GLN A 199 11.29 3.81 6.29
C GLN A 199 10.98 3.07 4.99
N SER A 200 11.59 1.90 4.78
CA SER A 200 11.23 1.04 3.66
C SER A 200 9.74 0.68 3.73
N ALA A 201 9.04 0.81 2.61
CA ALA A 201 7.61 0.49 2.48
C ALA A 201 7.29 0.16 1.03
N ASN A 202 7.96 -0.86 0.51
CA ASN A 202 7.83 -1.31 -0.86
C ASN A 202 6.38 -1.73 -1.19
N ILE A 203 6.06 -1.76 -2.47
CA ILE A 203 4.74 -2.15 -2.96
C ILE A 203 4.85 -3.56 -3.54
N TRP A 204 4.06 -4.47 -3.00
CA TRP A 204 4.11 -5.89 -3.30
C TRP A 204 2.79 -6.40 -3.85
N ALA A 205 2.87 -7.33 -4.79
CA ALA A 205 1.76 -8.22 -5.13
C ALA A 205 1.83 -9.43 -4.22
N VAL A 206 0.81 -9.64 -3.39
CA VAL A 206 0.72 -10.76 -2.43
C VAL A 206 -0.49 -11.61 -2.78
N TYR A 207 -0.30 -12.92 -2.94
CA TYR A 207 -1.35 -13.84 -3.38
C TYR A 207 -1.16 -15.27 -2.85
N PRO A 208 -2.25 -16.05 -2.74
CA PRO A 208 -2.17 -17.43 -2.29
C PRO A 208 -1.35 -18.32 -3.23
N GLN A 209 -0.60 -19.27 -2.67
CA GLN A 209 0.25 -20.19 -3.43
C GLN A 209 -0.52 -20.96 -4.51
N ARG A 210 -1.77 -21.35 -4.24
CA ARG A 210 -2.64 -22.04 -5.18
C ARG A 210 -2.85 -21.31 -6.51
N LEU A 211 -2.72 -19.97 -6.49
CA LEU A 211 -2.91 -19.11 -7.67
C LEU A 211 -1.61 -18.82 -8.43
N SER A 212 -0.47 -19.34 -7.98
CA SER A 212 0.84 -19.03 -8.58
C SER A 212 0.96 -19.42 -10.06
N GLN A 213 0.18 -20.40 -10.50
CA GLN A 213 0.12 -20.84 -11.90
C GLN A 213 -1.05 -20.20 -12.69
N SER A 214 -1.91 -19.44 -12.05
CA SER A 214 -3.07 -18.81 -12.69
C SER A 214 -2.64 -17.80 -13.76
N ALA A 215 -3.08 -18.00 -14.99
CA ALA A 215 -2.78 -17.11 -16.12
C ALA A 215 -3.36 -15.70 -15.90
N ARG A 216 -4.60 -15.61 -15.37
CA ARG A 216 -5.23 -14.31 -15.06
C ARG A 216 -4.46 -13.52 -14.01
N LEU A 217 -3.98 -14.20 -12.94
CA LEU A 217 -3.16 -13.56 -11.92
C LEU A 217 -1.84 -13.06 -12.49
N ARG A 218 -1.13 -13.89 -13.26
CA ARG A 218 0.14 -13.53 -13.89
C ARG A 218 0.01 -12.29 -14.75
N VAL A 219 -0.97 -12.26 -15.66
CA VAL A 219 -1.23 -11.12 -16.54
C VAL A 219 -1.56 -9.86 -15.73
N CYS A 220 -2.38 -9.99 -14.70
CA CYS A 220 -2.73 -8.87 -13.82
C CYS A 220 -1.49 -8.31 -13.10
N VAL A 221 -0.66 -9.16 -12.50
CA VAL A 221 0.55 -8.74 -11.78
C VAL A 221 1.56 -8.09 -12.72
N GLU A 222 1.79 -8.66 -13.91
CA GLU A 222 2.70 -8.09 -14.93
C GLU A 222 2.20 -6.74 -15.45
N PHE A 223 0.89 -6.63 -15.71
CA PHE A 223 0.27 -5.36 -16.10
C PHE A 223 0.43 -4.30 -15.02
N LEU A 224 0.08 -4.62 -13.77
CA LEU A 224 0.20 -3.69 -12.65
C LEU A 224 1.64 -3.26 -12.42
N GLN A 225 2.60 -4.17 -12.51
CA GLN A 225 4.02 -3.84 -12.40
C GLN A 225 4.45 -2.83 -13.46
N THR A 226 4.12 -3.09 -14.74
CA THR A 226 4.44 -2.19 -15.85
C THR A 226 3.73 -0.84 -15.72
N TRP A 227 2.46 -0.84 -15.28
CA TRP A 227 1.69 0.38 -15.07
C TRP A 227 2.31 1.24 -13.97
N LEU A 228 2.57 0.65 -12.81
CA LEU A 228 3.11 1.37 -11.65
C LEU A 228 4.51 1.94 -11.92
N GLN A 229 5.38 1.21 -12.61
CA GLN A 229 6.71 1.72 -13.02
C GLN A 229 6.65 2.94 -13.93
N ARG A 230 5.50 3.18 -14.57
CA ARG A 230 5.31 4.31 -15.50
C ARG A 230 4.70 5.53 -14.81
N VAL A 231 3.99 5.34 -13.71
CA VAL A 231 3.23 6.41 -13.05
C VAL A 231 3.80 6.83 -11.69
N LEU A 232 4.70 6.03 -11.11
CA LEU A 232 5.44 6.31 -9.87
C LEU A 232 6.92 6.55 -10.14
#